data_5e5966108d8d98b4b651e23d9a0ca8b9
#
_entry.id   5e5966108d8d98b4b651e23d9a0ca8b9
#
_cell.length_a   1.000
_cell.length_b   1.000
_cell.length_c   1.000
_cell.angle_alpha   90.00
_cell.angle_beta   90.00
_cell.angle_gamma   90.00
#
_symmetry.space_group_name_H-M   'P 1'
#
loop_
_entity.id
_entity.type
_entity.pdbx_description
1 polymer ?
#
loop_
_entity_poly.entity_id
_entity_poly.type
_entity_poly.pdbx_seq_one_letter_code
_entity_poly.pdbx_strand_id
1 'polypeptide(L)'
;WRDQRENPWERYKVEQGNKAGTYQIPSEPGVLVLGKGEIDHYGLKVTLGGDRAAYGKSAGSQVLGGGALQWHIDGTFYGHAPGHYTQMRCIEPPTGKGHWLEHLGLGDPLWCPAGATAFASGRIAYDALTGAEREACLDTKVHYLPKPFETTYSLANSQNGLSVVDPDAEAIYEGGNEAPGAPFADPAAQVYPLVWTCPDTGRQALMPQPRCLAFLETKKGAKRQFLGITASRRLVENWMRPAVFADQGYIHDWQAGDLVL
;
A
#
# COMPACT_ATOMS: atom_id res chain seq x y z
N TRP A 1 15.94 0.65 -14.64
CA TRP A 1 14.98 1.37 -15.52
C TRP A 1 15.51 1.49 -16.97
N ARG A 2 16.27 0.48 -17.50
CA ARG A 2 16.88 0.58 -18.86
C ARG A 2 16.02 0.01 -19.99
N ASP A 3 14.93 -0.68 -19.70
CA ASP A 3 14.05 -1.17 -20.77
C ASP A 3 12.69 -0.48 -20.69
N GLN A 4 12.53 0.59 -21.45
CA GLN A 4 11.29 1.37 -21.57
C GLN A 4 10.12 0.53 -22.10
N ARG A 5 10.38 -0.67 -22.65
CA ARG A 5 9.35 -1.55 -23.22
C ARG A 5 8.54 -2.32 -22.16
N GLU A 6 9.00 -2.30 -20.90
CA GLU A 6 8.36 -3.01 -19.80
C GLU A 6 8.03 -2.09 -18.61
N ASN A 7 7.65 -0.83 -18.88
CA ASN A 7 7.14 0.02 -17.82
C ASN A 7 5.84 -0.61 -17.28
N PRO A 8 5.82 -1.10 -16.03
CA PRO A 8 4.65 -1.78 -15.47
C PRO A 8 3.40 -0.90 -15.48
N TRP A 9 3.58 0.41 -15.40
CA TRP A 9 2.50 1.37 -15.48
C TRP A 9 1.85 1.48 -16.85
N GLU A 10 2.61 1.28 -17.93
CA GLU A 10 2.03 1.22 -19.28
C GLU A 10 1.09 0.02 -19.41
N ARG A 11 1.54 -1.14 -18.95
CA ARG A 11 0.72 -2.35 -18.94
C ARG A 11 -0.53 -2.16 -18.07
N TYR A 12 -0.36 -1.63 -16.87
CA TYR A 12 -1.45 -1.34 -15.96
C TYR A 12 -2.43 -0.32 -16.53
N LYS A 13 -1.97 0.75 -17.19
CA LYS A 13 -2.83 1.75 -17.84
C LYS A 13 -3.59 1.20 -19.05
N VAL A 14 -2.95 0.38 -19.85
CA VAL A 14 -3.59 -0.29 -20.99
C VAL A 14 -4.71 -1.21 -20.51
N GLU A 15 -4.48 -1.93 -19.43
CA GLU A 15 -5.46 -2.86 -18.84
C GLU A 15 -6.60 -2.13 -18.11
N GLN A 16 -6.35 -1.00 -17.45
CA GLN A 16 -7.35 -0.26 -16.66
C GLN A 16 -8.02 0.89 -17.44
N GLY A 17 -7.50 1.23 -18.62
CA GLY A 17 -7.84 2.47 -19.31
C GLY A 17 -7.41 3.70 -18.48
N ASN A 18 -7.51 4.87 -19.04
CA ASN A 18 -7.06 6.14 -18.42
C ASN A 18 -7.92 6.61 -17.21
N LYS A 19 -8.55 5.68 -16.49
CA LYS A 19 -9.44 5.95 -15.36
C LYS A 19 -8.71 6.41 -14.09
N ALA A 20 -7.40 6.18 -14.02
CA ALA A 20 -6.62 6.52 -12.83
C ALA A 20 -6.28 8.02 -12.71
N GLY A 21 -6.52 8.83 -13.75
CA GLY A 21 -6.21 10.26 -13.74
C GLY A 21 -4.73 10.58 -13.50
N THR A 22 -3.83 9.68 -13.90
CA THR A 22 -2.38 9.86 -13.86
C THR A 22 -1.83 9.88 -15.26
N TYR A 23 -0.84 10.73 -15.50
CA TYR A 23 -0.23 10.90 -16.82
C TYR A 23 1.28 10.80 -16.71
N GLN A 24 1.90 10.20 -17.72
CA GLN A 24 3.36 10.12 -17.81
C GLN A 24 3.90 11.37 -18.48
N ILE A 25 5.14 11.72 -18.13
CA ILE A 25 5.91 12.73 -18.86
C ILE A 25 6.45 12.09 -20.14
N PRO A 26 6.13 12.59 -21.36
CA PRO A 26 6.49 11.93 -22.60
C PRO A 26 7.99 11.71 -22.79
N SER A 27 8.83 12.64 -22.32
CA SER A 27 10.29 12.52 -22.38
C SER A 27 10.86 11.61 -21.29
N GLU A 28 10.08 11.33 -20.23
CA GLU A 28 10.49 10.57 -19.06
C GLU A 28 9.36 9.63 -18.63
N PRO A 29 9.11 8.54 -19.35
CA PRO A 29 7.95 7.67 -19.11
C PRO A 29 7.92 7.02 -17.73
N GLY A 30 9.04 6.99 -17.02
CA GLY A 30 9.11 6.54 -15.63
C GLY A 30 8.58 7.56 -14.62
N VAL A 31 8.29 8.79 -15.05
CA VAL A 31 7.79 9.87 -14.19
C VAL A 31 6.29 10.05 -14.41
N LEU A 32 5.54 9.96 -13.32
CA LEU A 32 4.09 10.15 -13.31
C LEU A 32 3.74 11.53 -12.76
N VAL A 33 2.78 12.19 -13.39
CA VAL A 33 2.16 13.39 -12.86
C VAL A 33 0.96 12.99 -11.99
N LEU A 34 1.00 13.33 -10.74
CA LEU A 34 -0.06 13.13 -9.76
C LEU A 34 -0.63 14.48 -9.37
N GLY A 35 -1.92 14.55 -9.09
CA GLY A 35 -2.54 15.79 -8.66
C GLY A 35 -4.07 15.71 -8.71
N LYS A 36 -4.69 16.90 -8.68
CA LYS A 36 -6.14 17.04 -8.78
C LYS A 36 -6.47 18.27 -9.61
N GLY A 37 -7.45 18.15 -10.49
CA GLY A 37 -7.96 19.25 -11.30
C GLY A 37 -7.47 19.20 -12.75
N GLU A 38 -7.78 20.24 -13.50
CA GLU A 38 -7.40 20.34 -14.91
C GLU A 38 -6.02 20.95 -15.05
N ILE A 39 -5.19 20.33 -15.90
CA ILE A 39 -3.88 20.84 -16.27
C ILE A 39 -3.71 20.82 -17.79
N ASP A 40 -2.82 21.67 -18.30
CA ASP A 40 -2.26 21.51 -19.63
C ASP A 40 -1.09 20.51 -19.55
N HIS A 41 -1.28 19.35 -20.16
CA HIS A 41 -0.28 18.30 -20.22
C HIS A 41 0.25 18.22 -21.67
N TYR A 42 1.30 18.99 -21.95
CA TYR A 42 1.91 19.07 -23.27
C TYR A 42 0.93 19.42 -24.39
N GLY A 43 0.10 20.44 -24.16
CA GLY A 43 -0.92 20.91 -25.12
C GLY A 43 -2.25 20.13 -25.08
N LEU A 44 -2.37 19.15 -24.21
CA LEU A 44 -3.62 18.44 -23.97
C LEU A 44 -4.23 18.87 -22.63
N LYS A 45 -5.49 19.31 -22.67
CA LYS A 45 -6.24 19.51 -21.42
C LYS A 45 -6.62 18.16 -20.84
N VAL A 46 -6.09 17.86 -19.67
CA VAL A 46 -6.34 16.61 -18.96
C VAL A 46 -6.75 16.88 -17.52
N THR A 47 -7.55 15.96 -16.97
CA THR A 47 -7.97 16.04 -15.57
C THR A 47 -7.15 15.05 -14.75
N LEU A 48 -6.41 15.57 -13.77
CA LEU A 48 -5.72 14.76 -12.78
C LEU A 48 -6.67 14.31 -11.68
N GLY A 49 -6.33 13.20 -11.07
CA GLY A 49 -7.02 12.73 -9.87
C GLY A 49 -8.43 12.24 -10.11
N GLY A 50 -8.76 11.70 -11.31
CA GLY A 50 -10.07 11.19 -11.69
C GLY A 50 -10.96 10.77 -10.51
N ASP A 51 -12.09 10.25 -10.70
CA ASP A 51 -13.08 10.05 -9.62
C ASP A 51 -12.58 9.04 -8.55
N ARG A 52 -11.62 9.49 -7.70
CA ARG A 52 -11.14 8.73 -6.54
C ARG A 52 -12.21 8.56 -5.45
N ALA A 53 -13.36 9.20 -5.57
CA ALA A 53 -14.51 8.93 -4.72
C ALA A 53 -14.92 7.45 -4.75
N ALA A 54 -14.54 6.74 -5.80
CA ALA A 54 -14.71 5.30 -5.90
C ALA A 54 -13.78 4.49 -4.97
N TYR A 55 -12.60 5.02 -4.62
CA TYR A 55 -11.67 4.36 -3.70
C TYR A 55 -12.05 4.55 -2.21
N GLY A 56 -13.00 5.39 -1.91
CA GLY A 56 -13.28 5.86 -0.56
C GLY A 56 -14.64 5.50 0.01
N LYS A 57 -15.31 4.47 -0.50
CA LYS A 57 -16.44 3.91 0.24
C LYS A 57 -15.89 3.10 1.42
N SER A 58 -15.50 3.82 2.47
CA SER A 58 -15.21 3.17 3.73
C SER A 58 -16.51 2.89 4.45
N ALA A 59 -16.76 1.63 4.79
CA ALA A 59 -17.86 1.24 5.63
C ALA A 59 -17.69 1.93 7.00
N GLY A 60 -18.45 3.00 7.22
CA GLY A 60 -18.48 3.71 8.50
C GLY A 60 -17.28 4.58 8.83
N SER A 61 -16.35 4.82 7.92
CA SER A 61 -15.20 5.65 8.21
C SER A 61 -15.42 7.11 7.82
N GLN A 62 -16.00 7.84 8.69
CA GLN A 62 -15.70 9.27 8.80
C GLN A 62 -14.25 9.50 9.30
N VAL A 63 -13.54 8.44 9.65
CA VAL A 63 -12.27 8.44 10.36
C VAL A 63 -11.08 8.74 9.47
N LEU A 64 -11.10 8.36 8.22
CA LEU A 64 -10.07 8.74 7.26
C LEU A 64 -10.63 9.72 6.22
N GLY A 65 -11.49 10.63 6.65
CA GLY A 65 -11.98 11.76 5.88
C GLY A 65 -12.25 11.44 4.40
N GLY A 66 -13.24 10.61 4.13
CA GLY A 66 -13.78 10.41 2.79
C GLY A 66 -12.74 10.28 1.68
N GLY A 67 -11.90 9.24 1.70
CA GLY A 67 -10.99 8.96 0.60
C GLY A 67 -9.50 8.95 0.95
N ALA A 68 -9.13 8.91 2.21
CA ALA A 68 -7.73 8.69 2.57
C ALA A 68 -7.26 7.36 1.99
N LEU A 69 -6.10 7.38 1.36
CA LEU A 69 -5.44 6.18 0.90
C LEU A 69 -5.02 5.37 2.13
N GLN A 70 -5.15 4.06 2.02
CA GLN A 70 -4.59 3.16 3.02
C GLN A 70 -3.07 3.17 2.98
N TRP A 71 -2.46 2.67 4.06
CA TRP A 71 -1.03 2.41 4.08
C TRP A 71 -0.66 1.39 3.00
N HIS A 72 0.34 1.71 2.21
CA HIS A 72 0.80 0.86 1.11
C HIS A 72 2.29 1.06 0.83
N ILE A 73 2.85 0.11 0.12
CA ILE A 73 4.11 0.25 -0.61
C ILE A 73 3.82 0.07 -2.09
N ASP A 74 4.57 0.77 -2.93
CA ASP A 74 4.44 0.61 -4.37
C ASP A 74 5.13 -0.68 -4.86
N GLY A 75 4.61 -1.25 -5.93
CA GLY A 75 5.33 -2.26 -6.71
C GLY A 75 5.05 -3.72 -6.42
N THR A 76 4.29 -4.06 -5.39
CA THR A 76 4.03 -5.48 -5.02
C THR A 76 3.28 -6.29 -6.06
N PHE A 77 2.73 -5.66 -7.08
CA PHE A 77 1.94 -6.30 -8.15
C PHE A 77 2.51 -6.06 -9.54
N TYR A 78 3.73 -5.53 -9.65
CA TYR A 78 4.31 -5.17 -10.95
C TYR A 78 4.97 -6.34 -11.70
N GLY A 79 4.99 -7.54 -11.14
CA GLY A 79 5.66 -8.70 -11.75
C GLY A 79 7.18 -8.70 -11.59
N HIS A 80 7.73 -7.72 -10.90
CA HIS A 80 9.12 -7.64 -10.48
C HIS A 80 9.22 -7.00 -9.10
N ALA A 81 10.37 -7.12 -8.45
CA ALA A 81 10.58 -6.54 -7.12
C ALA A 81 10.29 -5.04 -7.11
N PRO A 82 9.66 -4.51 -6.05
CA PRO A 82 9.50 -3.08 -5.85
C PRO A 82 10.83 -2.32 -5.94
N GLY A 83 10.77 -1.07 -6.40
CA GLY A 83 11.96 -0.21 -6.46
C GLY A 83 12.57 0.03 -5.07
N HIS A 84 13.90 0.19 -5.02
CA HIS A 84 14.60 0.57 -3.78
C HIS A 84 14.18 1.95 -3.29
N TYR A 85 13.89 2.85 -4.22
CA TYR A 85 13.53 4.24 -3.95
C TYR A 85 12.35 4.64 -4.81
N THR A 86 11.42 5.35 -4.21
CA THR A 86 10.36 6.09 -4.89
C THR A 86 10.56 7.57 -4.57
N GLN A 87 10.54 8.40 -5.60
CA GLN A 87 10.71 9.84 -5.43
C GLN A 87 9.40 10.57 -5.74
N MET A 88 9.09 11.56 -4.92
CA MET A 88 7.98 12.47 -5.16
C MET A 88 8.48 13.90 -5.09
N ARG A 89 8.23 14.68 -6.14
CA ARG A 89 8.54 16.11 -6.18
C ARG A 89 7.26 16.93 -6.23
N CYS A 90 7.15 17.91 -5.34
CA CYS A 90 6.07 18.88 -5.35
C CYS A 90 6.37 20.00 -6.35
N ILE A 91 5.51 20.17 -7.34
CA ILE A 91 5.58 21.30 -8.29
C ILE A 91 4.68 22.43 -7.76
N GLU A 92 3.45 22.08 -7.43
CA GLU A 92 2.44 22.99 -6.90
C GLU A 92 1.82 22.35 -5.66
N PRO A 93 1.92 22.99 -4.49
CA PRO A 93 1.41 22.42 -3.26
C PRO A 93 -0.12 22.39 -3.28
N PRO A 94 -0.72 21.41 -2.60
CA PRO A 94 -2.16 21.34 -2.44
C PRO A 94 -2.69 22.59 -1.74
N THR A 95 -3.84 23.07 -2.19
CA THR A 95 -4.54 24.19 -1.56
C THR A 95 -5.80 23.70 -0.85
N GLY A 96 -6.16 24.35 0.25
CA GLY A 96 -7.37 24.01 0.98
C GLY A 96 -7.19 24.04 2.49
N LYS A 97 -8.23 23.61 3.18
CA LYS A 97 -8.20 23.47 4.64
C LYS A 97 -7.74 22.07 5.00
N GLY A 98 -6.82 21.96 5.94
CA GLY A 98 -6.48 20.70 6.59
C GLY A 98 -7.66 20.15 7.39
N HIS A 99 -7.48 18.96 7.93
CA HIS A 99 -8.48 18.29 8.74
C HIS A 99 -7.81 17.42 9.82
N TRP A 100 -8.59 17.09 10.84
CA TRP A 100 -8.14 16.15 11.86
C TRP A 100 -8.44 14.74 11.42
N LEU A 101 -7.44 13.87 11.56
CA LEU A 101 -7.61 12.42 11.41
C LEU A 101 -7.77 11.79 12.79
N GLU A 102 -8.90 11.13 12.98
CA GLU A 102 -9.16 10.33 14.16
C GLU A 102 -8.85 8.86 13.85
N HIS A 103 -7.74 8.38 14.36
CA HIS A 103 -7.37 6.97 14.25
C HIS A 103 -7.83 6.23 15.51
N LEU A 104 -8.99 5.59 15.47
CA LEU A 104 -9.50 4.87 16.61
C LEU A 104 -8.50 3.81 17.11
N GLY A 105 -7.99 4.05 18.32
CA GLY A 105 -7.03 3.16 18.97
C GLY A 105 -5.57 3.31 18.54
N LEU A 106 -5.22 4.41 17.84
CA LEU A 106 -3.85 4.70 17.41
C LEU A 106 -3.27 5.98 18.04
N GLY A 107 -3.84 6.47 19.12
CA GLY A 107 -3.39 7.69 19.81
C GLY A 107 -4.30 8.89 19.59
N ASP A 108 -3.78 10.09 19.84
CA ASP A 108 -4.50 11.34 19.69
C ASP A 108 -4.82 11.67 18.23
N PRO A 109 -5.87 12.45 17.97
CA PRO A 109 -6.17 12.97 16.64
C PRO A 109 -4.96 13.68 16.03
N LEU A 110 -4.72 13.44 14.76
CA LEU A 110 -3.58 13.96 14.02
C LEU A 110 -4.02 15.02 13.03
N TRP A 111 -3.42 16.21 13.10
CA TRP A 111 -3.69 17.26 12.12
C TRP A 111 -3.02 16.94 10.78
N CYS A 112 -3.81 16.94 9.71
CA CYS A 112 -3.35 16.75 8.35
C CYS A 112 -3.58 18.01 7.53
N PRO A 113 -2.52 18.67 7.03
CA PRO A 113 -2.62 19.70 6.01
C PRO A 113 -3.35 19.20 4.75
N ALA A 114 -3.88 20.12 3.96
CA ALA A 114 -4.56 19.76 2.72
C ALA A 114 -3.60 18.99 1.78
N GLY A 115 -4.03 17.82 1.32
CA GLY A 115 -3.25 16.98 0.40
C GLY A 115 -1.94 16.43 0.97
N ALA A 116 -1.74 16.49 2.29
CA ALA A 116 -0.56 15.94 2.94
C ALA A 116 -0.39 14.43 2.63
N THR A 117 0.85 13.98 2.64
CA THR A 117 1.18 12.56 2.55
C THR A 117 1.70 12.06 3.89
N ALA A 118 1.08 11.00 4.40
CA ALA A 118 1.53 10.35 5.61
C ALA A 118 2.50 9.22 5.29
N PHE A 119 3.58 9.13 6.04
CA PHE A 119 4.59 8.08 5.94
C PHE A 119 4.67 7.32 7.26
N ALA A 120 4.77 6.00 7.16
CA ALA A 120 4.98 5.11 8.28
C ALA A 120 6.23 4.26 8.04
N SER A 121 7.04 4.09 9.07
CA SER A 121 8.29 3.35 8.94
C SER A 121 8.11 1.88 9.30
N GLY A 122 8.26 0.99 8.33
CA GLY A 122 8.29 -0.45 8.59
C GLY A 122 9.42 -0.88 9.54
N ARG A 123 10.47 -0.04 9.69
CA ARG A 123 11.50 -0.25 10.68
C ARG A 123 10.98 -0.05 12.11
N ILE A 124 10.20 0.99 12.37
CA ILE A 124 9.56 1.21 13.67
C ILE A 124 8.71 0.00 14.04
N ALA A 125 7.92 -0.51 13.09
CA ALA A 125 7.15 -1.72 13.29
C ALA A 125 8.04 -2.92 13.65
N TYR A 126 9.13 -3.13 12.91
CA TYR A 126 10.07 -4.24 13.17
C TYR A 126 10.77 -4.11 14.53
N ASP A 127 11.22 -2.90 14.88
CA ASP A 127 11.90 -2.64 16.15
C ASP A 127 10.97 -2.82 17.36
N ALA A 128 9.68 -2.63 17.21
CA ALA A 128 8.66 -2.84 18.24
C ALA A 128 8.32 -4.32 18.50
N LEU A 129 8.71 -5.24 17.60
CA LEU A 129 8.45 -6.66 17.77
C LEU A 129 9.27 -7.25 18.95
N THR A 130 8.67 -8.20 19.65
CA THR A 130 9.40 -9.06 20.59
C THR A 130 10.42 -9.93 19.85
N GLY A 131 11.38 -10.51 20.58
CA GLY A 131 12.37 -11.42 20.00
C GLY A 131 11.73 -12.59 19.26
N ALA A 132 10.70 -13.19 19.84
CA ALA A 132 9.98 -14.32 19.22
C ALA A 132 9.21 -13.90 17.95
N GLU A 133 8.62 -12.71 17.95
CA GLU A 133 7.94 -12.18 16.76
C GLU A 133 8.93 -11.85 15.65
N ARG A 134 10.11 -11.29 15.97
CA ARG A 134 11.16 -11.04 14.97
C ARG A 134 11.61 -12.32 14.28
N GLU A 135 11.87 -13.38 15.07
CA GLU A 135 12.21 -14.69 14.51
C GLU A 135 11.11 -15.22 13.59
N ALA A 136 9.85 -15.14 14.03
CA ALA A 136 8.72 -15.55 13.21
C ALA A 136 8.62 -14.74 11.91
N CYS A 137 8.80 -13.41 11.98
CA CYS A 137 8.73 -12.53 10.81
C CYS A 137 9.83 -12.81 9.78
N LEU A 138 11.06 -13.13 10.22
CA LEU A 138 12.18 -13.44 9.32
C LEU A 138 11.93 -14.65 8.43
N ASP A 139 11.17 -15.62 8.93
CA ASP A 139 10.78 -16.83 8.19
C ASP A 139 9.44 -16.70 7.45
N THR A 140 8.79 -15.53 7.55
CA THR A 140 7.46 -15.31 6.97
C THR A 140 7.58 -14.73 5.56
N LYS A 141 6.77 -15.28 4.65
CA LYS A 141 6.54 -14.72 3.32
C LYS A 141 5.11 -14.23 3.18
N VAL A 142 4.95 -13.17 2.44
CA VAL A 142 3.65 -12.60 2.08
C VAL A 142 3.30 -13.04 0.68
N HIS A 143 2.16 -13.70 0.54
CA HIS A 143 1.56 -14.00 -0.74
C HIS A 143 0.53 -12.94 -1.08
N TYR A 144 0.65 -12.35 -2.25
CA TYR A 144 -0.22 -11.29 -2.71
C TYR A 144 -1.24 -11.78 -3.71
N LEU A 145 -2.39 -11.13 -3.73
CA LEU A 145 -3.43 -11.40 -4.72
C LEU A 145 -2.91 -11.12 -6.12
N PRO A 146 -3.21 -11.97 -7.11
CA PRO A 146 -2.72 -11.79 -8.48
C PRO A 146 -3.23 -10.50 -9.13
N LYS A 147 -4.43 -10.07 -8.78
CA LYS A 147 -5.06 -8.84 -9.28
C LYS A 147 -5.73 -8.10 -8.12
N PRO A 148 -4.93 -7.55 -7.20
CA PRO A 148 -5.46 -7.05 -5.94
C PRO A 148 -6.49 -5.93 -6.11
N PHE A 149 -6.32 -5.06 -7.10
CA PHE A 149 -7.25 -3.96 -7.32
C PHE A 149 -8.59 -4.38 -7.91
N GLU A 150 -8.61 -5.42 -8.74
CA GLU A 150 -9.87 -5.99 -9.24
C GLU A 150 -10.64 -6.65 -8.10
N THR A 151 -9.92 -7.36 -7.23
CA THR A 151 -10.50 -8.13 -6.14
C THR A 151 -10.94 -7.25 -4.95
N THR A 152 -10.14 -6.24 -4.62
CA THR A 152 -10.37 -5.42 -3.42
C THR A 152 -10.95 -4.03 -3.69
N TYR A 153 -11.24 -3.71 -4.94
CA TYR A 153 -11.70 -2.37 -5.35
C TYR A 153 -12.94 -1.89 -4.61
N SER A 154 -13.91 -2.78 -4.41
CA SER A 154 -15.17 -2.48 -3.73
C SER A 154 -15.09 -2.56 -2.21
N LEU A 155 -13.98 -3.06 -1.67
CA LEU A 155 -13.84 -3.27 -0.23
C LEU A 155 -13.49 -1.97 0.48
N ALA A 156 -14.09 -1.77 1.64
CA ALA A 156 -13.76 -0.66 2.51
C ALA A 156 -12.39 -0.87 3.19
N ASN A 157 -11.69 0.23 3.46
CA ASN A 157 -10.50 0.16 4.31
C ASN A 157 -10.89 -0.07 5.76
N SER A 158 -10.03 -0.78 6.51
CA SER A 158 -10.12 -0.81 7.98
C SER A 158 -9.89 0.60 8.54
N GLN A 159 -10.34 0.84 9.77
CA GLN A 159 -10.26 2.15 10.39
C GLN A 159 -8.83 2.70 10.50
N ASN A 160 -7.85 1.84 10.72
CA ASN A 160 -6.43 2.20 10.81
C ASN A 160 -5.71 2.17 9.45
N GLY A 161 -6.38 1.84 8.37
CA GLY A 161 -5.80 1.78 7.02
C GLY A 161 -4.82 0.63 6.78
N LEU A 162 -4.67 -0.30 7.73
CA LEU A 162 -3.74 -1.43 7.62
C LEU A 162 -4.39 -2.71 7.06
N SER A 163 -5.67 -2.66 6.73
CA SER A 163 -6.40 -3.81 6.19
C SER A 163 -7.59 -3.35 5.37
N VAL A 164 -8.36 -4.30 4.89
CA VAL A 164 -9.67 -4.09 4.27
C VAL A 164 -10.74 -4.83 5.04
N VAL A 165 -11.95 -4.29 5.01
CA VAL A 165 -13.15 -4.95 5.56
C VAL A 165 -13.75 -5.80 4.45
N ASP A 166 -13.63 -7.10 4.58
CA ASP A 166 -14.08 -8.08 3.61
C ASP A 166 -14.88 -9.15 4.33
N PRO A 167 -16.23 -9.01 4.37
CA PRO A 167 -17.08 -9.95 5.09
C PRO A 167 -17.08 -11.36 4.48
N ASP A 168 -16.70 -11.46 3.20
CA ASP A 168 -16.71 -12.71 2.46
C ASP A 168 -15.29 -13.28 2.25
N ALA A 169 -14.27 -12.68 2.90
CA ALA A 169 -12.87 -13.04 2.69
C ALA A 169 -12.61 -14.54 2.86
N GLU A 170 -13.14 -15.12 3.92
CA GLU A 170 -12.97 -16.55 4.21
C GLU A 170 -13.70 -17.43 3.20
N ALA A 171 -14.90 -17.04 2.79
CA ALA A 171 -15.66 -17.78 1.80
C ALA A 171 -15.00 -17.77 0.42
N ILE A 172 -14.34 -16.67 0.06
CA ILE A 172 -13.70 -16.50 -1.25
C ILE A 172 -12.30 -17.14 -1.28
N TYR A 173 -11.52 -16.98 -0.19
CA TYR A 173 -10.09 -17.29 -0.19
C TYR A 173 -9.71 -18.49 0.68
N GLU A 174 -10.52 -18.84 1.65
CA GLU A 174 -10.44 -20.10 2.39
C GLU A 174 -11.32 -21.16 1.75
N GLY A 175 -11.91 -20.81 0.61
CA GLY A 175 -12.95 -21.46 -0.11
C GLY A 175 -12.90 -22.95 -0.13
N GLY A 176 -13.91 -23.47 0.47
CA GLY A 176 -14.46 -24.78 0.27
C GLY A 176 -13.46 -25.86 -0.10
N ASN A 177 -12.74 -26.40 0.86
CA ASN A 177 -12.01 -27.66 0.82
C ASN A 177 -10.54 -27.68 0.37
N GLU A 178 -9.94 -26.59 -0.07
CA GLU A 178 -8.49 -26.59 -0.20
C GLU A 178 -7.90 -25.96 1.06
N ALA A 179 -7.00 -26.70 1.71
CA ALA A 179 -6.24 -26.16 2.83
C ALA A 179 -5.67 -24.81 2.43
N PRO A 180 -5.79 -23.75 3.26
CA PRO A 180 -5.17 -22.48 2.96
C PRO A 180 -3.71 -22.74 2.61
N GLY A 181 -3.26 -22.34 1.40
CA GLY A 181 -1.86 -22.43 1.18
C GLY A 181 -1.32 -23.14 -0.03
N ALA A 182 -2.08 -23.35 -1.06
CA ALA A 182 -1.45 -23.50 -2.35
C ALA A 182 -1.09 -22.09 -2.88
N PRO A 183 0.16 -21.82 -3.29
CA PRO A 183 0.46 -20.60 -4.02
C PRO A 183 -0.52 -20.45 -5.19
N PHE A 184 -0.97 -19.22 -5.44
CA PHE A 184 -1.80 -18.98 -6.61
C PHE A 184 -1.10 -19.52 -7.85
N ALA A 185 -1.81 -20.28 -8.66
CA ALA A 185 -1.31 -20.75 -9.95
C ALA A 185 -1.16 -19.61 -10.97
N ASP A 186 -1.76 -18.45 -10.70
CA ASP A 186 -1.65 -17.27 -11.54
C ASP A 186 -0.22 -16.68 -11.46
N PRO A 187 0.50 -16.60 -12.59
CA PRO A 187 1.86 -16.04 -12.63
C PRO A 187 1.94 -14.56 -12.23
N ALA A 188 0.81 -13.86 -12.19
CA ALA A 188 0.76 -12.49 -11.69
C ALA A 188 0.80 -12.41 -10.15
N ALA A 189 0.55 -13.51 -9.44
CA ALA A 189 0.68 -13.55 -7.99
C ALA A 189 2.14 -13.42 -7.58
N GLN A 190 2.40 -12.49 -6.65
CA GLN A 190 3.75 -12.22 -6.16
C GLN A 190 3.93 -12.76 -4.75
N VAL A 191 5.15 -13.18 -4.44
CA VAL A 191 5.54 -13.66 -3.12
C VAL A 191 6.82 -12.96 -2.69
N TYR A 192 6.78 -12.26 -1.57
CA TYR A 192 7.93 -11.54 -1.04
C TYR A 192 8.17 -11.89 0.43
N PRO A 193 9.42 -11.77 0.92
CA PRO A 193 9.67 -11.79 2.36
C PRO A 193 8.86 -10.71 3.07
N LEU A 194 8.38 -10.98 4.28
CA LEU A 194 7.75 -9.96 5.12
C LEU A 194 8.77 -8.94 5.61
N VAL A 195 9.97 -9.40 5.96
CA VAL A 195 11.08 -8.56 6.41
C VAL A 195 12.02 -8.29 5.25
N TRP A 196 12.28 -7.03 5.02
CA TRP A 196 13.25 -6.58 4.03
C TRP A 196 14.48 -6.01 4.73
N THR A 197 15.64 -6.27 4.15
CA THR A 197 16.91 -5.74 4.64
C THR A 197 17.40 -4.66 3.69
N CYS A 198 17.61 -3.46 4.20
CA CYS A 198 18.21 -2.38 3.42
C CYS A 198 19.65 -2.77 3.04
N PRO A 199 19.99 -2.82 1.75
CA PRO A 199 21.32 -3.28 1.32
C PRO A 199 22.44 -2.35 1.78
N ASP A 200 22.15 -1.05 1.90
CA ASP A 200 23.17 -0.05 2.25
C ASP A 200 23.48 -0.01 3.74
N THR A 201 22.50 -0.31 4.59
CA THR A 201 22.62 -0.16 6.04
C THR A 201 22.53 -1.47 6.82
N GLY A 202 22.10 -2.55 6.19
CA GLY A 202 21.79 -3.83 6.83
C GLY A 202 20.57 -3.79 7.77
N ARG A 203 19.85 -2.68 7.82
CA ARG A 203 18.70 -2.52 8.72
C ARG A 203 17.47 -3.25 8.16
N GLN A 204 16.72 -3.86 9.06
CA GLN A 204 15.52 -4.63 8.74
C GLN A 204 14.25 -3.80 8.97
N ALA A 205 13.24 -4.05 8.13
CA ALA A 205 11.94 -3.41 8.20
C ALA A 205 10.84 -4.39 7.81
N LEU A 206 9.65 -4.24 8.37
CA LEU A 206 8.45 -4.89 7.86
C LEU A 206 7.96 -4.15 6.62
N MET A 207 7.76 -4.86 5.52
CA MET A 207 7.40 -4.27 4.24
C MET A 207 6.18 -4.97 3.60
N PRO A 208 5.07 -5.13 4.32
CA PRO A 208 3.85 -5.66 3.71
C PRO A 208 3.10 -4.60 2.94
N GLN A 209 2.34 -5.04 1.91
CA GLN A 209 1.30 -4.24 1.28
C GLN A 209 -0.06 -4.78 1.76
N PRO A 210 -0.67 -4.17 2.79
CA PRO A 210 -1.79 -4.80 3.51
C PRO A 210 -3.00 -5.09 2.63
N ARG A 211 -3.37 -4.17 1.74
CA ARG A 211 -4.54 -4.33 0.86
C ARG A 211 -4.42 -5.48 -0.11
N CYS A 212 -3.21 -5.71 -0.60
CA CYS A 212 -2.94 -6.72 -1.62
C CYS A 212 -2.68 -8.11 -1.02
N LEU A 213 -2.62 -8.21 0.30
CA LEU A 213 -2.30 -9.43 1.00
C LEU A 213 -3.40 -10.48 0.82
N ALA A 214 -2.98 -11.67 0.41
CA ALA A 214 -3.82 -12.87 0.35
C ALA A 214 -3.64 -13.73 1.60
N PHE A 215 -2.42 -14.19 1.87
CA PHE A 215 -2.11 -14.99 3.04
C PHE A 215 -0.61 -14.93 3.39
N LEU A 216 -0.29 -15.39 4.58
CA LEU A 216 1.08 -15.53 5.06
C LEU A 216 1.51 -17.00 5.01
N GLU A 217 2.72 -17.23 4.49
CA GLU A 217 3.45 -18.49 4.63
C GLU A 217 4.42 -18.33 5.80
N THR A 218 4.24 -19.11 6.85
CA THR A 218 5.06 -19.10 8.06
C THR A 218 5.70 -20.45 8.29
N LYS A 219 6.53 -20.57 9.29
CA LYS A 219 7.07 -21.85 9.76
C LYS A 219 6.56 -22.17 11.17
N LYS A 220 6.21 -23.42 11.39
CA LYS A 220 5.99 -23.99 12.72
C LYS A 220 6.96 -25.16 12.92
N GLY A 221 8.09 -24.87 13.57
CA GLY A 221 9.23 -25.78 13.56
C GLY A 221 9.79 -25.95 12.14
N ALA A 222 9.98 -27.16 11.67
CA ALA A 222 10.46 -27.43 10.32
C ALA A 222 9.36 -27.42 9.23
N LYS A 223 8.08 -27.30 9.62
CA LYS A 223 6.96 -27.38 8.68
C LYS A 223 6.49 -25.98 8.23
N ARG A 224 6.24 -25.85 6.94
CA ARG A 224 5.53 -24.69 6.39
C ARG A 224 4.08 -24.73 6.86
N GLN A 225 3.58 -23.57 7.22
CA GLN A 225 2.19 -23.33 7.58
C GLN A 225 1.68 -22.13 6.82
N PHE A 226 0.49 -22.23 6.26
CA PHE A 226 -0.21 -21.14 5.60
C PHE A 226 -1.34 -20.66 6.51
N LEU A 227 -1.42 -19.36 6.71
CA LEU A 227 -2.48 -18.75 7.49
C LEU A 227 -3.56 -18.27 6.54
N GLY A 228 -4.83 -18.51 6.88
CA GLY A 228 -5.95 -17.96 6.13
C GLY A 228 -5.93 -16.44 6.08
N ILE A 229 -6.69 -15.85 5.15
CA ILE A 229 -6.62 -14.41 4.85
C ILE A 229 -6.95 -13.53 6.06
N THR A 230 -7.98 -13.88 6.83
CA THR A 230 -8.38 -13.14 8.03
C THR A 230 -7.29 -13.18 9.10
N ALA A 231 -6.71 -14.35 9.36
CA ALA A 231 -5.62 -14.50 10.31
C ALA A 231 -4.37 -13.74 9.87
N SER A 232 -4.06 -13.79 8.57
CA SER A 232 -2.92 -13.09 7.96
C SER A 232 -3.06 -11.58 8.07
N ARG A 233 -4.22 -11.03 7.71
CA ARG A 233 -4.53 -9.59 7.81
C ARG A 233 -4.43 -9.10 9.26
N ARG A 234 -5.03 -9.84 10.20
CA ARG A 234 -4.95 -9.51 11.63
C ARG A 234 -3.52 -9.48 12.14
N LEU A 235 -2.70 -10.44 11.73
CA LEU A 235 -1.33 -10.54 12.18
C LEU A 235 -0.47 -9.40 11.63
N VAL A 236 -0.58 -9.10 10.34
CA VAL A 236 0.10 -7.95 9.71
C VAL A 236 -0.35 -6.64 10.33
N GLU A 237 -1.64 -6.47 10.57
CA GLU A 237 -2.19 -5.28 11.24
C GLU A 237 -1.57 -5.10 12.63
N ASN A 238 -1.51 -6.15 13.45
CA ASN A 238 -0.91 -6.10 14.78
C ASN A 238 0.57 -5.72 14.72
N TRP A 239 1.33 -6.31 13.80
CA TRP A 239 2.75 -6.03 13.66
C TRP A 239 3.05 -4.62 13.12
N MET A 240 2.20 -4.12 12.22
CA MET A 240 2.39 -2.79 11.62
C MET A 240 1.82 -1.66 12.48
N ARG A 241 0.93 -1.96 13.41
CA ARG A 241 0.24 -0.98 14.24
C ARG A 241 1.18 0.03 14.91
N PRO A 242 2.32 -0.36 15.51
CA PRO A 242 3.23 0.60 16.14
C PRO A 242 3.77 1.68 15.18
N ALA A 243 3.93 1.38 13.89
CA ALA A 243 4.46 2.33 12.92
C ALA A 243 3.45 3.41 12.50
N VAL A 244 2.17 3.18 12.73
CA VAL A 244 1.08 4.10 12.33
C VAL A 244 0.46 4.83 13.51
N PHE A 245 1.03 4.74 14.71
CA PHE A 245 0.65 5.60 15.81
C PHE A 245 0.89 7.07 15.47
N ALA A 246 0.07 7.94 16.01
CA ALA A 246 0.11 9.36 15.71
C ALA A 246 1.47 10.02 16.01
N ASP A 247 2.19 9.52 17.00
CA ASP A 247 3.53 9.99 17.41
C ASP A 247 4.69 9.32 16.63
N GLN A 248 4.41 8.32 15.81
CA GLN A 248 5.41 7.56 15.03
C GLN A 248 5.31 7.82 13.53
N GLY A 249 4.15 8.22 13.05
CA GLY A 249 3.93 8.59 11.65
C GLY A 249 4.47 9.98 11.35
N TYR A 250 4.97 10.17 10.13
CA TYR A 250 5.35 11.48 9.61
C TYR A 250 4.32 11.96 8.60
N ILE A 251 3.76 13.14 8.84
CA ILE A 251 2.85 13.80 7.89
C ILE A 251 3.60 14.93 7.20
N HIS A 252 3.78 14.81 5.90
CA HIS A 252 4.47 15.80 5.09
C HIS A 252 3.50 16.85 4.56
N ASP A 253 3.74 18.10 4.95
CA ASP A 253 3.05 19.27 4.45
C ASP A 253 3.81 19.84 3.25
N TRP A 254 3.31 19.53 2.06
CA TRP A 254 4.00 19.79 0.81
C TRP A 254 4.20 21.28 0.53
N GLN A 255 5.43 21.64 0.21
CA GLN A 255 5.82 22.96 -0.30
C GLN A 255 6.34 22.83 -1.73
N ALA A 256 6.18 23.89 -2.54
CA ALA A 256 6.72 23.90 -3.90
C ALA A 256 8.24 23.69 -3.88
N GLY A 257 8.71 22.72 -4.66
CA GLY A 257 10.12 22.36 -4.73
C GLY A 257 10.53 21.21 -3.81
N ASP A 258 9.69 20.79 -2.87
CA ASP A 258 9.99 19.64 -2.01
C ASP A 258 10.29 18.39 -2.84
N LEU A 259 11.26 17.62 -2.38
CA LEU A 259 11.62 16.31 -2.90
C LEU A 259 11.66 15.33 -1.73
N VAL A 260 10.81 14.32 -1.80
CA VAL A 260 10.77 13.22 -0.84
C VAL A 260 11.26 11.93 -1.51
N LEU A 261 12.12 11.21 -0.82
CA LEU A 261 12.69 9.92 -1.19
C LEU A 261 12.16 8.85 -0.26
#